data_8dc4819102e07a8db4354ea5ce0d53ec
#
_entry.id   8dc4819102e07a8db4354ea5ce0d53ec
#
_cell.length_a   1.000
_cell.length_b   1.000
_cell.length_c   1.000
_cell.angle_alpha   90.00
_cell.angle_beta   90.00
_cell.angle_gamma   90.00
#
_symmetry.space_group_name_H-M   'P 1'
#
loop_
_entity.id
_entity.type
_entity.pdbx_description
1 polymer ?
#
loop_
_entity_poly.entity_id
_entity_poly.type
_entity_poly.pdbx_seq_one_letter_code
_entity_poly.pdbx_strand_id
1 'polypeptide(L)'
;MGKERFVDLIQKKKNGETLTKEEIDFMITDYVAGKIPDYQMSAMLMAIYFNGMEDEELAAFTLAMRDSGDLVDLSPIEGIKVDKHSTGGVGDKTTLIVGPIVAACSVPGAKMSGRGLGFTGGTLDKLESISGFRIDLSAEEFFETVKKTGISVIGQTGNLAPADKLLYALRDVTATVDSIPLIAASVMSKKLAAGSDKIVLDVTTGSGAFMKNTRDAKKLAKHMVAIGNHAGKETVAILTGMEEPLGFAIGNNMEVKEAIEVLKGDGPEDVKEVSVALAGMMLSLGLENVSHSQGKRMAKKALSSGQAFEKFKEMVQAQGGDIRYVEHPEFFERDAFEGEVLAAEDGFLSGMDTEKIGVAAGFLGAGRETKDSVIDMSAGIYLEKKIGDTVKKGEPIAICYAGTKEKLNRGMAMFESSIRYSKEAPRIPKLIVDIIR
;
A
#
# COMPACT_ATOMS: atom_id res chain seq x y z
N MET A 1 -10.78 42.89 -10.29
CA MET A 1 -11.27 41.90 -9.33
C MET A 1 -10.59 42.15 -8.02
N GLY A 2 -11.33 42.40 -6.91
CA GLY A 2 -10.75 42.55 -5.58
C GLY A 2 -10.08 41.22 -5.18
N LYS A 3 -8.94 41.32 -4.51
CA LYS A 3 -8.20 40.13 -4.04
C LYS A 3 -9.11 39.34 -3.12
N GLU A 4 -9.58 38.18 -3.56
CA GLU A 4 -10.42 37.27 -2.79
C GLU A 4 -9.62 36.83 -1.55
N ARG A 5 -10.21 36.96 -0.36
CA ARG A 5 -9.53 36.57 0.88
C ARG A 5 -9.77 35.10 1.11
N PHE A 6 -8.79 34.36 1.61
CA PHE A 6 -8.93 32.94 1.84
C PHE A 6 -10.09 32.60 2.81
N VAL A 7 -10.43 33.50 3.74
CA VAL A 7 -11.58 33.32 4.64
C VAL A 7 -12.91 33.31 3.87
N ASP A 8 -13.01 33.98 2.72
CA ASP A 8 -14.22 33.98 1.88
C ASP A 8 -14.40 32.61 1.22
N LEU A 9 -13.31 31.96 0.83
CA LEU A 9 -13.33 30.57 0.31
C LEU A 9 -13.71 29.55 1.38
N ILE A 10 -13.21 29.74 2.63
CA ILE A 10 -13.65 28.92 3.76
C ILE A 10 -15.17 29.06 3.98
N GLN A 11 -15.68 30.29 3.93
CA GLN A 11 -17.11 30.55 4.09
C GLN A 11 -17.95 29.89 2.98
N LYS A 12 -17.46 29.98 1.72
CA LYS A 12 -18.05 29.33 0.55
C LYS A 12 -18.12 27.81 0.76
N LYS A 13 -17.00 27.16 1.07
CA LYS A 13 -16.93 25.72 1.29
C LYS A 13 -17.74 25.27 2.50
N LYS A 14 -17.71 26.03 3.60
CA LYS A 14 -18.53 25.77 4.79
C LYS A 14 -20.04 25.75 4.49
N ASN A 15 -20.49 26.57 3.54
CA ASN A 15 -21.90 26.63 3.13
C ASN A 15 -22.26 25.52 2.10
N GLY A 16 -21.33 24.63 1.74
CA GLY A 16 -21.55 23.54 0.80
C GLY A 16 -21.41 23.95 -0.67
N GLU A 17 -20.85 25.12 -0.95
CA GLU A 17 -20.58 25.57 -2.32
C GLU A 17 -19.31 24.94 -2.88
N THR A 18 -19.24 24.77 -4.21
CA THR A 18 -18.09 24.21 -4.92
C THR A 18 -17.04 25.30 -5.19
N LEU A 19 -15.76 25.00 -4.91
CA LEU A 19 -14.65 25.87 -5.26
C LEU A 19 -14.30 25.75 -6.75
N THR A 20 -13.95 26.87 -7.38
CA THR A 20 -13.46 26.84 -8.77
C THR A 20 -11.99 26.40 -8.82
N LYS A 21 -11.52 26.04 -10.02
CA LYS A 21 -10.11 25.67 -10.22
C LYS A 21 -9.17 26.81 -9.80
N GLU A 22 -9.48 28.07 -10.13
CA GLU A 22 -8.67 29.24 -9.79
C GLU A 22 -8.60 29.47 -8.28
N GLU A 23 -9.71 29.26 -7.56
CA GLU A 23 -9.77 29.34 -6.11
C GLU A 23 -8.92 28.24 -5.46
N ILE A 24 -8.94 27.03 -6.01
CA ILE A 24 -8.14 25.89 -5.55
C ILE A 24 -6.65 26.11 -5.84
N ASP A 25 -6.29 26.57 -7.03
CA ASP A 25 -4.91 26.88 -7.40
C ASP A 25 -4.33 27.97 -6.48
N PHE A 26 -5.11 29.02 -6.19
CA PHE A 26 -4.76 30.05 -5.22
C PHE A 26 -4.53 29.47 -3.83
N MET A 27 -5.47 28.66 -3.33
CA MET A 27 -5.40 28.03 -2.01
C MET A 27 -4.13 27.20 -1.86
N ILE A 28 -3.85 26.30 -2.78
CA ILE A 28 -2.70 25.39 -2.69
C ILE A 28 -1.38 26.14 -2.85
N THR A 29 -1.30 27.04 -3.84
CA THR A 29 -0.08 27.82 -4.10
C THR A 29 0.29 28.71 -2.90
N ASP A 30 -0.68 29.44 -2.37
CA ASP A 30 -0.41 30.37 -1.26
C ASP A 30 -0.23 29.63 0.09
N TYR A 31 -0.82 28.43 0.25
CA TYR A 31 -0.53 27.60 1.43
C TYR A 31 0.91 27.06 1.39
N VAL A 32 1.34 26.49 0.27
CA VAL A 32 2.72 26.01 0.10
C VAL A 32 3.74 27.15 0.24
N ALA A 33 3.40 28.35 -0.20
CA ALA A 33 4.23 29.54 -0.02
C ALA A 33 4.22 30.13 1.41
N GLY A 34 3.48 29.52 2.36
CA GLY A 34 3.37 29.99 3.75
C GLY A 34 2.58 31.28 3.96
N LYS A 35 1.78 31.72 2.95
CA LYS A 35 0.95 32.92 3.04
C LYS A 35 -0.41 32.67 3.69
N ILE A 36 -0.91 31.43 3.62
CA ILE A 36 -2.12 30.99 4.31
C ILE A 36 -1.69 30.28 5.60
N PRO A 37 -2.11 30.76 6.77
CA PRO A 37 -1.72 30.15 8.05
C PRO A 37 -2.49 28.85 8.31
N ASP A 38 -1.88 27.94 9.08
CA ASP A 38 -2.40 26.60 9.39
C ASP A 38 -3.81 26.62 9.98
N TYR A 39 -4.16 27.61 10.82
CA TYR A 39 -5.50 27.69 11.41
C TYR A 39 -6.60 27.93 10.37
N GLN A 40 -6.30 28.69 9.31
CA GLN A 40 -7.23 28.89 8.19
C GLN A 40 -7.32 27.63 7.32
N MET A 41 -6.19 27.01 7.02
CA MET A 41 -6.19 25.74 6.27
C MET A 41 -6.91 24.63 7.05
N SER A 42 -6.73 24.55 8.37
CA SER A 42 -7.47 23.60 9.22
C SER A 42 -8.99 23.80 9.12
N ALA A 43 -9.46 25.06 9.12
CA ALA A 43 -10.87 25.38 8.93
C ALA A 43 -11.39 24.95 7.55
N MET A 44 -10.61 25.13 6.48
CA MET A 44 -10.93 24.68 5.13
C MET A 44 -10.99 23.15 5.07
N LEU A 45 -10.00 22.45 5.63
CA LEU A 45 -9.99 20.98 5.66
C LEU A 45 -11.19 20.41 6.42
N MET A 46 -11.62 21.04 7.50
CA MET A 46 -12.81 20.64 8.24
C MET A 46 -14.10 20.95 7.45
N ALA A 47 -14.15 22.06 6.71
CA ALA A 47 -15.27 22.37 5.81
C ALA A 47 -15.40 21.31 4.69
N ILE A 48 -14.25 20.90 4.12
CA ILE A 48 -14.20 19.79 3.13
C ILE A 48 -14.61 18.47 3.77
N TYR A 49 -14.19 18.18 4.99
CA TYR A 49 -14.56 16.97 5.71
C TYR A 49 -16.08 16.78 5.79
N PHE A 50 -16.82 17.84 6.16
CA PHE A 50 -18.27 17.78 6.32
C PHE A 50 -19.06 17.89 5.02
N ASN A 51 -18.60 18.70 4.06
CA ASN A 51 -19.36 18.99 2.83
C ASN A 51 -18.86 18.19 1.61
N GLY A 52 -17.72 17.51 1.72
CA GLY A 52 -17.11 16.78 0.60
C GLY A 52 -16.59 17.70 -0.49
N MET A 53 -16.33 17.11 -1.64
CA MET A 53 -15.91 17.79 -2.89
C MET A 53 -16.62 17.10 -4.04
N GLU A 54 -17.05 17.88 -5.06
CA GLU A 54 -17.50 17.35 -6.35
C GLU A 54 -16.32 16.77 -7.12
N ASP A 55 -16.57 15.91 -8.11
CA ASP A 55 -15.49 15.20 -8.82
C ASP A 55 -14.52 16.15 -9.55
N GLU A 56 -15.03 17.21 -10.20
CA GLU A 56 -14.19 18.23 -10.84
C GLU A 56 -13.40 19.06 -9.82
N GLU A 57 -14.01 19.40 -8.70
CA GLU A 57 -13.35 20.12 -7.59
C GLU A 57 -12.22 19.27 -7.00
N LEU A 58 -12.49 17.98 -6.74
CA LEU A 58 -11.52 17.03 -6.18
C LEU A 58 -10.36 16.79 -7.17
N ALA A 59 -10.66 16.68 -8.46
CA ALA A 59 -9.64 16.56 -9.49
C ALA A 59 -8.75 17.81 -9.56
N ALA A 60 -9.34 19.01 -9.55
CA ALA A 60 -8.59 20.28 -9.55
C ALA A 60 -7.70 20.39 -8.30
N PHE A 61 -8.23 20.05 -7.12
CA PHE A 61 -7.49 20.04 -5.85
C PHE A 61 -6.29 19.07 -5.91
N THR A 62 -6.50 17.87 -6.43
CA THR A 62 -5.45 16.86 -6.57
C THR A 62 -4.36 17.30 -7.56
N LEU A 63 -4.75 17.88 -8.68
CA LEU A 63 -3.80 18.39 -9.69
C LEU A 63 -2.99 19.58 -9.14
N ALA A 64 -3.61 20.51 -8.42
CA ALA A 64 -2.89 21.60 -7.75
C ALA A 64 -1.87 21.06 -6.73
N MET A 65 -2.23 20.02 -5.95
CA MET A 65 -1.30 19.35 -5.05
C MET A 65 -0.15 18.67 -5.81
N ARG A 66 -0.43 17.97 -6.92
CA ARG A 66 0.58 17.36 -7.80
C ARG A 66 1.57 18.40 -8.30
N ASP A 67 1.05 19.50 -8.82
CA ASP A 67 1.82 20.55 -9.50
C ASP A 67 2.57 21.49 -8.52
N SER A 68 2.39 21.28 -7.22
CA SER A 68 3.12 22.02 -6.19
C SER A 68 4.61 21.65 -6.07
N GLY A 69 5.05 20.56 -6.72
CA GLY A 69 6.43 20.08 -6.69
C GLY A 69 6.91 19.51 -8.01
N ASP A 70 7.88 18.61 -7.94
CA ASP A 70 8.48 18.00 -9.12
C ASP A 70 7.57 16.94 -9.74
N LEU A 71 7.61 16.84 -11.05
CA LEU A 71 6.97 15.78 -11.82
C LEU A 71 8.05 14.87 -12.41
N VAL A 72 7.89 13.56 -12.24
CA VAL A 72 8.84 12.59 -12.80
C VAL A 72 8.50 12.33 -14.27
N ASP A 73 9.44 12.58 -15.16
CA ASP A 73 9.34 12.22 -16.55
C ASP A 73 9.86 10.79 -16.78
N LEU A 74 8.95 9.86 -17.03
CA LEU A 74 9.26 8.47 -17.36
C LEU A 74 9.39 8.20 -18.85
N SER A 75 9.38 9.23 -19.72
CA SER A 75 9.52 9.09 -21.18
C SER A 75 10.80 8.38 -21.64
N PRO A 76 11.94 8.43 -20.90
CA PRO A 76 13.13 7.65 -21.24
C PRO A 76 12.96 6.12 -21.15
N ILE A 77 11.88 5.64 -20.51
CA ILE A 77 11.57 4.21 -20.39
C ILE A 77 10.58 3.85 -21.50
N GLU A 78 10.95 2.91 -22.38
CA GLU A 78 10.08 2.43 -23.44
C GLU A 78 8.88 1.63 -22.90
N GLY A 79 7.77 1.62 -23.66
CA GLY A 79 6.54 0.92 -23.32
C GLY A 79 5.62 1.73 -22.39
N ILE A 80 4.44 1.17 -22.13
CA ILE A 80 3.43 1.78 -21.25
C ILE A 80 3.77 1.42 -19.79
N LYS A 81 4.08 2.45 -18.98
CA LYS A 81 4.37 2.32 -17.56
C LYS A 81 3.06 2.27 -16.79
N VAL A 82 2.78 1.13 -16.17
CA VAL A 82 1.60 0.96 -15.30
C VAL A 82 2.07 0.91 -13.85
N ASP A 83 1.63 1.86 -13.02
CA ASP A 83 1.90 1.80 -11.58
C ASP A 83 0.79 1.03 -10.84
N LYS A 84 1.16 0.31 -9.80
CA LYS A 84 0.24 -0.28 -8.82
C LYS A 84 0.36 0.44 -7.49
N HIS A 85 -0.75 0.93 -6.95
CA HIS A 85 -0.77 1.47 -5.60
C HIS A 85 -1.76 0.70 -4.73
N SER A 86 -1.36 0.37 -3.50
CA SER A 86 -2.26 -0.19 -2.49
C SER A 86 -2.56 0.86 -1.43
N THR A 87 -3.79 0.88 -0.93
CA THR A 87 -4.16 1.66 0.25
C THR A 87 -3.58 1.07 1.54
N GLY A 88 -2.88 -0.06 1.43
CA GLY A 88 -2.19 -0.72 2.52
C GLY A 88 -3.07 -1.70 3.28
N GLY A 89 -2.43 -2.50 4.12
CA GLY A 89 -3.07 -3.52 4.95
C GLY A 89 -2.02 -4.35 5.66
N VAL A 90 -2.45 -5.29 6.47
CA VAL A 90 -1.57 -6.18 7.22
C VAL A 90 -1.14 -7.35 6.31
N GLY A 91 0.17 -7.54 6.17
CA GLY A 91 0.72 -8.57 5.28
C GLY A 91 0.68 -8.21 3.79
N ASP A 92 0.47 -6.93 3.42
CA ASP A 92 0.49 -6.50 2.01
C ASP A 92 1.91 -6.50 1.44
N LYS A 93 2.28 -7.64 0.87
CA LYS A 93 3.53 -7.87 0.13
C LYS A 93 3.33 -7.89 -1.39
N THR A 94 2.14 -7.57 -1.87
CA THR A 94 1.74 -7.72 -3.28
C THR A 94 2.65 -6.99 -4.26
N THR A 95 3.25 -5.85 -3.87
CA THR A 95 4.19 -5.12 -4.74
C THR A 95 5.43 -5.94 -5.09
N LEU A 96 5.95 -6.74 -4.13
CA LEU A 96 7.13 -7.59 -4.32
C LEU A 96 6.88 -8.74 -5.32
N ILE A 97 5.62 -9.07 -5.55
CA ILE A 97 5.19 -10.16 -6.43
C ILE A 97 4.69 -9.61 -7.77
N VAL A 98 3.80 -8.61 -7.72
CA VAL A 98 3.18 -8.00 -8.90
C VAL A 98 4.21 -7.35 -9.83
N GLY A 99 5.16 -6.60 -9.25
CA GLY A 99 6.21 -5.93 -10.01
C GLY A 99 7.00 -6.90 -10.89
N PRO A 100 7.62 -7.95 -10.33
CA PRO A 100 8.33 -8.97 -11.10
C PRO A 100 7.46 -9.70 -12.12
N ILE A 101 6.19 -9.99 -11.82
CA ILE A 101 5.26 -10.61 -12.78
C ILE A 101 5.07 -9.73 -14.02
N VAL A 102 4.80 -8.44 -13.84
CA VAL A 102 4.55 -7.53 -14.98
C VAL A 102 5.82 -7.28 -15.77
N ALA A 103 6.98 -7.19 -15.10
CA ALA A 103 8.28 -7.10 -15.75
C ALA A 103 8.60 -8.35 -16.60
N ALA A 104 8.30 -9.55 -16.09
CA ALA A 104 8.44 -10.80 -16.84
C ALA A 104 7.54 -10.86 -18.08
N CYS A 105 6.46 -10.09 -18.11
CA CYS A 105 5.53 -9.96 -19.23
C CYS A 105 5.79 -8.69 -20.08
N SER A 106 6.96 -8.07 -19.96
CA SER A 106 7.40 -6.91 -20.75
C SER A 106 6.58 -5.62 -20.51
N VAL A 107 5.96 -5.47 -19.35
CA VAL A 107 5.39 -4.20 -18.89
C VAL A 107 6.35 -3.59 -17.88
N PRO A 108 6.94 -2.40 -18.16
CA PRO A 108 7.94 -1.81 -17.28
C PRO A 108 7.35 -1.32 -15.97
N GLY A 109 8.02 -1.66 -14.87
CA GLY A 109 7.66 -1.30 -13.50
C GLY A 109 8.58 -0.22 -12.92
N ALA A 110 8.27 1.06 -13.18
CA ALA A 110 8.97 2.20 -12.59
C ALA A 110 8.26 2.61 -11.29
N LYS A 111 8.60 1.95 -10.18
CA LYS A 111 7.83 2.03 -8.93
C LYS A 111 8.44 2.98 -7.91
N MET A 112 7.68 4.02 -7.53
CA MET A 112 7.97 4.81 -6.34
C MET A 112 7.04 4.38 -5.20
N SER A 113 7.61 4.01 -4.06
CA SER A 113 6.91 3.44 -2.92
C SER A 113 7.17 4.24 -1.64
N GLY A 114 6.43 3.90 -0.57
CA GLY A 114 6.56 4.50 0.76
C GLY A 114 7.03 3.49 1.81
N ARG A 115 7.35 4.04 2.98
CA ARG A 115 7.58 3.28 4.22
C ARG A 115 6.26 2.90 4.88
N GLY A 116 6.31 2.05 5.88
CA GLY A 116 5.16 1.67 6.69
C GLY A 116 4.52 2.87 7.40
N LEU A 117 3.20 2.83 7.50
CA LEU A 117 2.38 3.84 8.17
C LEU A 117 1.41 3.18 9.15
N GLY A 118 1.40 3.65 10.41
CA GLY A 118 0.53 3.11 11.44
C GLY A 118 0.81 1.62 11.70
N PHE A 119 -0.22 0.81 11.61
CA PHE A 119 -0.17 -0.65 11.84
C PHE A 119 0.21 -1.46 10.58
N THR A 120 0.54 -0.82 9.46
CA THR A 120 0.88 -1.49 8.21
C THR A 120 2.38 -1.49 7.93
N GLY A 121 2.92 -2.58 7.39
CA GLY A 121 4.31 -2.65 6.94
C GLY A 121 4.53 -1.93 5.59
N GLY A 122 5.70 -1.30 5.40
CA GLY A 122 6.04 -0.59 4.17
C GLY A 122 6.80 -1.45 3.17
N THR A 123 6.54 -1.24 1.88
CA THR A 123 7.26 -1.94 0.80
C THR A 123 8.78 -1.69 0.87
N LEU A 124 9.18 -0.46 1.17
CA LEU A 124 10.60 -0.11 1.27
C LEU A 124 11.26 -0.79 2.48
N ASP A 125 10.58 -0.79 3.64
CA ASP A 125 11.09 -1.43 4.86
C ASP A 125 11.30 -2.95 4.63
N LYS A 126 10.42 -3.60 3.86
CA LYS A 126 10.55 -5.00 3.47
C LYS A 126 11.77 -5.22 2.57
N LEU A 127 11.93 -4.42 1.53
CA LEU A 127 13.07 -4.53 0.60
C LEU A 127 14.42 -4.24 1.29
N GLU A 128 14.47 -3.29 2.23
CA GLU A 128 15.66 -2.99 3.03
C GLU A 128 16.07 -4.15 3.96
N SER A 129 15.19 -5.12 4.23
CA SER A 129 15.56 -6.35 4.94
C SER A 129 16.49 -7.26 4.13
N ILE A 130 16.56 -7.05 2.80
CA ILE A 130 17.57 -7.70 1.95
C ILE A 130 18.88 -6.92 2.07
N SER A 131 19.91 -7.54 2.60
CA SER A 131 21.19 -6.87 2.83
C SER A 131 21.73 -6.17 1.58
N GLY A 132 22.08 -4.90 1.70
CA GLY A 132 22.64 -4.07 0.63
C GLY A 132 21.61 -3.50 -0.37
N PHE A 133 20.32 -3.84 -0.26
CA PHE A 133 19.31 -3.32 -1.18
C PHE A 133 19.15 -1.79 -1.04
N ARG A 134 19.30 -1.07 -2.14
CA ARG A 134 19.21 0.39 -2.19
C ARG A 134 17.86 0.85 -2.69
N ILE A 135 17.24 1.75 -1.92
CA ILE A 135 15.96 2.41 -2.25
C ILE A 135 16.15 3.87 -2.66
N ASP A 136 17.36 4.39 -2.59
CA ASP A 136 17.75 5.78 -2.77
C ASP A 136 18.53 6.01 -4.07
N LEU A 137 18.14 5.33 -5.15
CA LEU A 137 18.78 5.50 -6.45
C LEU A 137 18.59 6.92 -6.99
N SER A 138 19.59 7.45 -7.69
CA SER A 138 19.42 8.64 -8.52
C SER A 138 18.41 8.38 -9.66
N ALA A 139 17.87 9.44 -10.26
CA ALA A 139 16.95 9.29 -11.39
C ALA A 139 17.58 8.49 -12.55
N GLU A 140 18.85 8.73 -12.83
CA GLU A 140 19.61 8.01 -13.86
C GLU A 140 19.76 6.52 -13.53
N GLU A 141 20.22 6.20 -12.31
CA GLU A 141 20.31 4.80 -11.82
C GLU A 141 18.96 4.09 -11.87
N PHE A 142 17.90 4.79 -11.49
CA PHE A 142 16.54 4.27 -11.52
C PHE A 142 16.09 3.91 -12.94
N PHE A 143 16.28 4.82 -13.91
CA PHE A 143 15.90 4.58 -15.30
C PHE A 143 16.74 3.44 -15.92
N GLU A 144 18.05 3.42 -15.70
CA GLU A 144 18.92 2.35 -16.20
C GLU A 144 18.56 0.99 -15.58
N THR A 145 18.18 0.98 -14.30
CA THR A 145 17.69 -0.25 -13.64
C THR A 145 16.43 -0.75 -14.31
N VAL A 146 15.43 0.12 -14.53
CA VAL A 146 14.17 -0.29 -15.20
C VAL A 146 14.43 -0.77 -16.63
N LYS A 147 15.29 -0.08 -17.40
CA LYS A 147 15.65 -0.51 -18.76
C LYS A 147 16.32 -1.89 -18.78
N LYS A 148 17.18 -2.16 -17.81
CA LYS A 148 17.95 -3.40 -17.72
C LYS A 148 17.12 -4.59 -17.24
N THR A 149 16.31 -4.40 -16.19
CA THR A 149 15.63 -5.50 -15.49
C THR A 149 14.12 -5.55 -15.76
N GLY A 150 13.56 -4.46 -16.28
CA GLY A 150 12.12 -4.29 -16.45
C GLY A 150 11.42 -3.72 -15.20
N ILE A 151 12.13 -3.60 -14.06
CA ILE A 151 11.53 -3.13 -12.80
C ILE A 151 12.57 -2.45 -11.91
N SER A 152 12.15 -1.40 -11.20
CA SER A 152 12.87 -0.83 -10.07
C SER A 152 11.90 -0.29 -9.03
N VAL A 153 12.24 -0.43 -7.75
CA VAL A 153 11.42 0.07 -6.62
C VAL A 153 12.28 1.00 -5.77
N ILE A 154 11.91 2.28 -5.73
CA ILE A 154 12.65 3.30 -4.98
C ILE A 154 11.74 4.06 -4.02
N GLY A 155 12.35 4.80 -3.10
CA GLY A 155 11.69 5.79 -2.27
C GLY A 155 11.17 6.97 -3.08
N GLN A 156 10.19 7.68 -2.53
CA GLN A 156 9.72 8.92 -3.15
C GLN A 156 10.79 9.99 -2.99
N THR A 157 11.04 10.77 -4.04
CA THR A 157 11.92 11.93 -3.96
C THR A 157 11.29 13.02 -3.07
N GLY A 158 12.13 13.77 -2.35
CA GLY A 158 11.65 14.67 -1.29
C GLY A 158 10.75 15.83 -1.71
N ASN A 159 10.64 16.09 -3.02
CA ASN A 159 9.86 17.20 -3.56
C ASN A 159 8.63 16.77 -4.39
N LEU A 160 8.23 15.49 -4.33
CA LEU A 160 6.98 15.05 -4.94
C LEU A 160 5.78 15.54 -4.12
N ALA A 161 4.90 16.35 -4.75
CA ALA A 161 3.68 16.88 -4.15
C ALA A 161 3.88 17.46 -2.73
N PRO A 162 4.73 18.48 -2.52
CA PRO A 162 5.01 19.06 -1.19
C PRO A 162 3.75 19.60 -0.50
N ALA A 163 2.74 20.02 -1.25
CA ALA A 163 1.43 20.37 -0.69
C ALA A 163 0.82 19.21 0.11
N ASP A 164 0.93 17.97 -0.39
CA ASP A 164 0.42 16.80 0.34
C ASP A 164 1.13 16.61 1.69
N LYS A 165 2.45 16.78 1.73
CA LYS A 165 3.23 16.67 2.98
C LYS A 165 2.74 17.66 4.03
N LEU A 166 2.51 18.92 3.63
CA LEU A 166 2.02 19.98 4.53
C LEU A 166 0.58 19.70 4.99
N LEU A 167 -0.31 19.42 4.05
CA LEU A 167 -1.71 19.14 4.33
C LEU A 167 -1.87 17.88 5.19
N TYR A 168 -1.11 16.82 4.92
CA TYR A 168 -1.18 15.58 5.70
C TYR A 168 -0.72 15.80 7.14
N ALA A 169 0.41 16.52 7.34
CA ALA A 169 0.89 16.85 8.68
C ALA A 169 -0.14 17.66 9.49
N LEU A 170 -0.89 18.56 8.83
CA LEU A 170 -1.95 19.31 9.47
C LEU A 170 -3.17 18.43 9.77
N ARG A 171 -3.56 17.55 8.83
CA ARG A 171 -4.68 16.60 9.01
C ARG A 171 -4.47 15.65 10.16
N ASP A 172 -3.25 15.19 10.36
CA ASP A 172 -2.86 14.24 11.41
C ASP A 172 -3.18 14.78 12.84
N VAL A 173 -3.13 16.09 13.01
CA VAL A 173 -3.37 16.75 14.31
C VAL A 173 -4.69 17.53 14.38
N THR A 174 -5.54 17.46 13.36
CA THR A 174 -6.82 18.20 13.28
C THR A 174 -8.03 17.30 13.07
N ALA A 175 -7.88 15.97 13.25
CA ALA A 175 -8.96 14.97 13.11
C ALA A 175 -9.66 15.01 11.72
N THR A 176 -8.88 15.19 10.65
CA THR A 176 -9.39 15.21 9.26
C THR A 176 -8.72 14.16 8.36
N VAL A 177 -7.93 13.23 8.95
CA VAL A 177 -7.22 12.18 8.20
C VAL A 177 -8.18 11.23 7.49
N ASP A 178 -9.31 10.90 8.09
CA ASP A 178 -10.30 9.93 7.60
C ASP A 178 -11.28 10.50 6.56
N SER A 179 -11.10 11.75 6.12
CA SER A 179 -11.86 12.33 5.01
C SER A 179 -11.57 11.62 3.69
N ILE A 180 -12.55 10.91 3.12
CA ILE A 180 -12.39 10.12 1.89
C ILE A 180 -11.87 10.98 0.72
N PRO A 181 -12.43 12.18 0.40
CA PRO A 181 -11.89 13.02 -0.68
C PRO A 181 -10.42 13.41 -0.43
N LEU A 182 -10.06 13.77 0.80
CA LEU A 182 -8.70 14.16 1.13
C LEU A 182 -7.71 12.96 1.11
N ILE A 183 -8.17 11.76 1.43
CA ILE A 183 -7.38 10.52 1.24
C ILE A 183 -7.14 10.29 -0.25
N ALA A 184 -8.19 10.40 -1.09
CA ALA A 184 -8.09 10.22 -2.54
C ALA A 184 -7.09 11.22 -3.14
N ALA A 185 -7.18 12.51 -2.79
CA ALA A 185 -6.28 13.54 -3.26
C ALA A 185 -4.83 13.30 -2.82
N SER A 186 -4.61 12.93 -1.56
CA SER A 186 -3.28 12.62 -1.01
C SER A 186 -2.60 11.47 -1.76
N VAL A 187 -3.32 10.39 -2.02
CA VAL A 187 -2.81 9.24 -2.77
C VAL A 187 -2.51 9.62 -4.21
N MET A 188 -3.52 10.20 -4.89
CA MET A 188 -3.46 10.41 -6.34
C MET A 188 -2.50 11.54 -6.74
N SER A 189 -2.33 12.58 -5.93
CA SER A 189 -1.35 13.64 -6.24
C SER A 189 0.08 13.08 -6.39
N LYS A 190 0.49 12.18 -5.48
CA LYS A 190 1.80 11.51 -5.55
C LYS A 190 1.88 10.52 -6.72
N LYS A 191 0.81 9.79 -7.01
CA LYS A 191 0.79 8.83 -8.12
C LYS A 191 0.85 9.51 -9.48
N LEU A 192 0.16 10.62 -9.61
CA LEU A 192 0.21 11.44 -10.82
C LEU A 192 1.58 12.14 -10.98
N ALA A 193 2.20 12.59 -9.87
CA ALA A 193 3.54 13.19 -9.88
C ALA A 193 4.63 12.16 -10.24
N ALA A 194 4.44 10.88 -9.92
CA ALA A 194 5.39 9.80 -10.24
C ALA A 194 5.46 9.46 -11.75
N GLY A 195 4.60 10.02 -12.59
CA GLY A 195 4.75 10.04 -14.05
C GLY A 195 4.25 8.80 -14.81
N SER A 196 3.65 7.80 -14.16
CA SER A 196 3.14 6.60 -14.84
C SER A 196 2.06 6.93 -15.87
N ASP A 197 1.97 6.12 -16.94
CA ASP A 197 1.01 6.31 -18.01
C ASP A 197 -0.40 5.85 -17.59
N LYS A 198 -0.48 4.78 -16.81
CA LYS A 198 -1.72 4.18 -16.31
C LYS A 198 -1.57 3.71 -14.86
N ILE A 199 -2.69 3.56 -14.15
CA ILE A 199 -2.68 3.27 -12.71
C ILE A 199 -3.65 2.12 -12.38
N VAL A 200 -3.18 1.14 -11.62
CA VAL A 200 -4.00 0.13 -10.96
C VAL A 200 -3.98 0.40 -9.46
N LEU A 201 -5.16 0.58 -8.89
CA LEU A 201 -5.35 0.81 -7.46
C LEU A 201 -5.79 -0.49 -6.79
N ASP A 202 -5.13 -0.88 -5.73
CA ASP A 202 -5.52 -1.94 -4.81
C ASP A 202 -6.15 -1.28 -3.59
N VAL A 203 -7.48 -1.25 -3.55
CA VAL A 203 -8.23 -0.61 -2.47
C VAL A 203 -8.67 -1.66 -1.48
N THR A 204 -7.96 -1.76 -0.37
CA THR A 204 -8.22 -2.75 0.67
C THR A 204 -9.43 -2.36 1.53
N THR A 205 -10.22 -3.35 1.94
CA THR A 205 -11.39 -3.18 2.82
C THR A 205 -11.50 -4.29 3.84
N GLY A 206 -11.81 -3.95 5.08
CA GLY A 206 -11.92 -4.88 6.20
C GLY A 206 -11.23 -4.41 7.46
N SER A 207 -11.20 -5.24 8.47
CA SER A 207 -10.64 -4.89 9.79
C SER A 207 -9.16 -4.49 9.74
N GLY A 208 -8.39 -5.05 8.81
CA GLY A 208 -6.96 -4.77 8.60
C GLY A 208 -6.66 -3.65 7.60
N ALA A 209 -7.67 -2.97 7.06
CA ALA A 209 -7.54 -1.87 6.11
C ALA A 209 -7.87 -0.52 6.75
N PHE A 210 -7.51 0.57 6.08
CA PHE A 210 -7.99 1.91 6.45
C PHE A 210 -9.50 2.04 6.21
N MET A 211 -10.01 1.48 5.11
CA MET A 211 -11.45 1.43 4.82
C MET A 211 -12.08 0.21 5.50
N LYS A 212 -12.78 0.45 6.62
CA LYS A 212 -13.37 -0.62 7.45
C LYS A 212 -14.58 -1.31 6.83
N ASN A 213 -15.18 -0.74 5.79
CA ASN A 213 -16.33 -1.32 5.12
C ASN A 213 -16.29 -1.10 3.60
N THR A 214 -16.93 -1.99 2.87
CA THR A 214 -16.94 -2.00 1.40
C THR A 214 -17.59 -0.74 0.79
N ARG A 215 -18.55 -0.11 1.46
CA ARG A 215 -19.21 1.10 0.95
C ARG A 215 -18.20 2.26 0.84
N ASP A 216 -17.46 2.49 1.91
CA ASP A 216 -16.49 3.58 1.97
C ASP A 216 -15.26 3.28 1.07
N ALA A 217 -14.83 2.01 1.00
CA ALA A 217 -13.81 1.57 0.04
C ALA A 217 -14.23 1.81 -1.41
N LYS A 218 -15.49 1.52 -1.77
CA LYS A 218 -16.03 1.82 -3.10
C LYS A 218 -16.08 3.32 -3.39
N LYS A 219 -16.46 4.13 -2.39
CA LYS A 219 -16.46 5.59 -2.54
C LYS A 219 -15.05 6.12 -2.79
N LEU A 220 -14.07 5.68 -2.00
CA LEU A 220 -12.65 6.03 -2.18
C LEU A 220 -12.15 5.61 -3.56
N ALA A 221 -12.42 4.37 -3.98
CA ALA A 221 -12.00 3.85 -5.28
C ALA A 221 -12.58 4.68 -6.43
N LYS A 222 -13.87 5.05 -6.39
CA LYS A 222 -14.50 5.88 -7.39
C LYS A 222 -13.85 7.25 -7.50
N HIS A 223 -13.60 7.94 -6.39
CA HIS A 223 -12.91 9.22 -6.40
C HIS A 223 -11.49 9.11 -7.00
N MET A 224 -10.71 8.10 -6.59
CA MET A 224 -9.36 7.93 -7.13
C MET A 224 -9.37 7.59 -8.63
N VAL A 225 -10.30 6.78 -9.11
CA VAL A 225 -10.47 6.47 -10.54
C VAL A 225 -10.89 7.72 -11.30
N ALA A 226 -11.85 8.50 -10.80
CA ALA A 226 -12.27 9.75 -11.41
C ALA A 226 -11.11 10.76 -11.52
N ILE A 227 -10.34 10.94 -10.43
CA ILE A 227 -9.13 11.82 -10.44
C ILE A 227 -8.15 11.39 -11.53
N GLY A 228 -7.82 10.09 -11.60
CA GLY A 228 -6.86 9.59 -12.58
C GLY A 228 -7.35 9.82 -14.01
N ASN A 229 -8.60 9.51 -14.29
CA ASN A 229 -9.22 9.71 -15.60
C ASN A 229 -9.29 11.20 -15.99
N HIS A 230 -9.62 12.11 -15.06
CA HIS A 230 -9.55 13.57 -15.29
C HIS A 230 -8.13 14.05 -15.62
N ALA A 231 -7.11 13.41 -15.01
CA ALA A 231 -5.71 13.68 -15.30
C ALA A 231 -5.22 13.05 -16.63
N GLY A 232 -6.10 12.42 -17.42
CA GLY A 232 -5.74 11.71 -18.65
C GLY A 232 -4.97 10.41 -18.43
N LYS A 233 -5.04 9.83 -17.20
CA LYS A 233 -4.39 8.57 -16.83
C LYS A 233 -5.45 7.48 -16.62
N GLU A 234 -5.56 6.54 -17.56
CA GLU A 234 -6.49 5.40 -17.40
C GLU A 234 -6.22 4.72 -16.07
N THR A 235 -7.22 4.74 -15.19
CA THR A 235 -7.11 4.28 -13.81
C THR A 235 -8.20 3.26 -13.52
N VAL A 236 -7.82 2.14 -12.93
CA VAL A 236 -8.72 1.06 -12.52
C VAL A 236 -8.44 0.71 -11.06
N ALA A 237 -9.49 0.51 -10.26
CA ALA A 237 -9.36 0.03 -8.90
C ALA A 237 -9.89 -1.40 -8.75
N ILE A 238 -9.14 -2.24 -8.05
CA ILE A 238 -9.58 -3.55 -7.56
C ILE A 238 -9.79 -3.41 -6.05
N LEU A 239 -10.98 -3.72 -5.58
CA LEU A 239 -11.25 -3.79 -4.15
C LEU A 239 -10.86 -5.17 -3.64
N THR A 240 -9.99 -5.22 -2.62
CA THR A 240 -9.48 -6.46 -2.02
C THR A 240 -9.86 -6.57 -0.55
N GLY A 241 -10.18 -7.78 -0.10
CA GLY A 241 -10.53 -8.06 1.30
C GLY A 241 -9.31 -8.08 2.21
N MET A 242 -9.45 -7.51 3.42
CA MET A 242 -8.44 -7.47 4.48
C MET A 242 -9.09 -7.74 5.85
N GLU A 243 -10.04 -8.69 5.90
CA GLU A 243 -10.65 -9.14 7.16
C GLU A 243 -9.73 -10.04 7.98
N GLU A 244 -8.71 -10.56 7.34
CA GLU A 244 -7.56 -11.26 7.92
C GLU A 244 -6.28 -10.80 7.23
N PRO A 245 -5.09 -10.99 7.81
CA PRO A 245 -3.83 -10.66 7.17
C PRO A 245 -3.68 -11.40 5.83
N LEU A 246 -3.09 -10.74 4.83
CA LEU A 246 -2.82 -11.35 3.54
C LEU A 246 -1.58 -12.25 3.63
N GLY A 247 -1.76 -13.55 3.35
CA GLY A 247 -0.76 -14.58 3.59
C GLY A 247 -0.65 -14.96 5.07
N PHE A 248 0.40 -15.66 5.43
CA PHE A 248 0.68 -16.12 6.78
C PHE A 248 1.74 -15.26 7.48
N ALA A 249 2.66 -14.67 6.74
CA ALA A 249 3.76 -13.88 7.27
C ALA A 249 3.39 -12.40 7.44
N ILE A 250 3.68 -11.84 8.61
CA ILE A 250 3.47 -10.43 8.98
C ILE A 250 4.75 -9.93 9.64
N GLY A 251 5.52 -9.09 8.95
CA GLY A 251 6.83 -8.60 9.37
C GLY A 251 7.72 -8.38 8.15
N ASN A 252 8.85 -7.67 8.30
CA ASN A 252 9.58 -7.21 7.14
C ASN A 252 10.24 -8.36 6.34
N ASN A 253 11.25 -9.03 6.90
CA ASN A 253 11.91 -10.12 6.20
C ASN A 253 11.01 -11.35 6.01
N MET A 254 10.06 -11.58 6.92
CA MET A 254 9.13 -12.70 6.84
C MET A 254 8.23 -12.56 5.62
N GLU A 255 7.73 -11.35 5.34
CA GLU A 255 6.93 -11.09 4.15
C GLU A 255 7.75 -11.14 2.85
N VAL A 256 9.05 -10.81 2.89
CA VAL A 256 9.95 -11.02 1.74
C VAL A 256 10.13 -12.52 1.47
N LYS A 257 10.32 -13.33 2.51
CA LYS A 257 10.41 -14.80 2.37
C LYS A 257 9.15 -15.37 1.71
N GLU A 258 7.98 -14.98 2.21
CA GLU A 258 6.71 -15.45 1.65
C GLU A 258 6.49 -14.95 0.21
N ALA A 259 6.90 -13.71 -0.11
CA ALA A 259 6.87 -13.23 -1.49
C ALA A 259 7.79 -14.04 -2.42
N ILE A 260 8.97 -14.44 -1.95
CA ILE A 260 9.90 -15.32 -2.67
C ILE A 260 9.27 -16.70 -2.92
N GLU A 261 8.59 -17.27 -1.92
CA GLU A 261 7.86 -18.54 -2.07
C GLU A 261 6.79 -18.44 -3.17
N VAL A 262 5.99 -17.36 -3.14
CA VAL A 262 4.98 -17.12 -4.18
C VAL A 262 5.62 -16.97 -5.57
N LEU A 263 6.73 -16.26 -5.68
CA LEU A 263 7.47 -16.08 -6.93
C LEU A 263 8.09 -17.40 -7.46
N LYS A 264 8.39 -18.34 -6.58
CA LYS A 264 8.84 -19.70 -6.93
C LYS A 264 7.69 -20.64 -7.31
N GLY A 265 6.42 -20.18 -7.21
CA GLY A 265 5.22 -20.94 -7.55
C GLY A 265 4.52 -21.58 -6.34
N ASP A 266 5.16 -21.59 -5.19
CA ASP A 266 4.64 -22.05 -3.91
C ASP A 266 3.98 -20.88 -3.12
N GLY A 267 3.81 -21.02 -1.80
CA GLY A 267 3.27 -19.96 -0.95
C GLY A 267 1.73 -19.90 -0.92
N PRO A 268 1.16 -18.95 -0.14
CA PRO A 268 -0.27 -18.88 0.15
C PRO A 268 -1.13 -18.55 -1.08
N GLU A 269 -2.27 -19.24 -1.20
CA GLU A 269 -3.18 -19.06 -2.34
C GLU A 269 -3.86 -17.69 -2.36
N ASP A 270 -4.16 -17.10 -1.21
CA ASP A 270 -4.74 -15.75 -1.09
C ASP A 270 -3.78 -14.68 -1.65
N VAL A 271 -2.49 -14.77 -1.31
CA VAL A 271 -1.45 -13.87 -1.85
C VAL A 271 -1.31 -14.04 -3.37
N LYS A 272 -1.32 -15.29 -3.86
CA LYS A 272 -1.28 -15.58 -5.31
C LYS A 272 -2.51 -15.02 -6.02
N GLU A 273 -3.72 -15.22 -5.48
CA GLU A 273 -4.97 -14.78 -6.10
C GLU A 273 -5.00 -13.26 -6.25
N VAL A 274 -4.69 -12.52 -5.17
CA VAL A 274 -4.65 -11.05 -5.18
C VAL A 274 -3.57 -10.55 -6.14
N SER A 275 -2.36 -11.12 -6.06
CA SER A 275 -1.24 -10.70 -6.91
C SER A 275 -1.52 -10.97 -8.40
N VAL A 276 -2.11 -12.10 -8.74
CA VAL A 276 -2.50 -12.43 -10.13
C VAL A 276 -3.62 -11.52 -10.64
N ALA A 277 -4.58 -11.15 -9.78
CA ALA A 277 -5.64 -10.22 -10.16
C ALA A 277 -5.07 -8.83 -10.47
N LEU A 278 -4.21 -8.31 -9.60
CA LEU A 278 -3.55 -7.01 -9.77
C LEU A 278 -2.62 -6.99 -10.99
N ALA A 279 -1.72 -7.97 -11.09
CA ALA A 279 -0.81 -8.11 -12.24
C ALA A 279 -1.58 -8.27 -13.55
N GLY A 280 -2.64 -9.09 -13.55
CA GLY A 280 -3.50 -9.27 -14.72
C GLY A 280 -4.17 -7.98 -15.18
N MET A 281 -4.55 -7.10 -14.25
CA MET A 281 -5.08 -5.77 -14.59
C MET A 281 -3.98 -4.86 -15.16
N MET A 282 -2.80 -4.84 -14.54
CA MET A 282 -1.67 -4.06 -15.06
C MET A 282 -1.28 -4.51 -16.47
N LEU A 283 -1.27 -5.82 -16.74
CA LEU A 283 -0.99 -6.35 -18.08
C LEU A 283 -2.08 -5.97 -19.10
N SER A 284 -3.34 -5.94 -18.69
CA SER A 284 -4.44 -5.51 -19.57
C SER A 284 -4.39 -4.02 -19.89
N LEU A 285 -3.82 -3.20 -19.01
CA LEU A 285 -3.60 -1.78 -19.27
C LEU A 285 -2.30 -1.51 -20.03
N GLY A 286 -1.24 -2.28 -19.76
CA GLY A 286 0.09 -2.06 -20.35
C GLY A 286 0.31 -2.66 -21.73
N LEU A 287 -0.51 -3.64 -22.13
CA LEU A 287 -0.36 -4.34 -23.40
C LEU A 287 -1.59 -4.15 -24.30
N GLU A 288 -1.35 -4.06 -25.61
CA GLU A 288 -2.44 -3.94 -26.58
C GLU A 288 -3.21 -5.27 -26.72
N ASN A 289 -4.53 -5.17 -26.83
CA ASN A 289 -5.44 -6.30 -27.06
C ASN A 289 -5.39 -7.40 -26.00
N VAL A 290 -4.98 -7.08 -24.76
CA VAL A 290 -4.96 -8.00 -23.63
C VAL A 290 -6.12 -7.67 -22.69
N SER A 291 -7.10 -8.58 -22.57
CA SER A 291 -8.16 -8.47 -21.56
C SER A 291 -7.64 -8.82 -20.17
N HIS A 292 -8.33 -8.39 -19.09
CA HIS A 292 -7.96 -8.74 -17.71
C HIS A 292 -7.84 -10.27 -17.51
N SER A 293 -8.73 -11.06 -18.11
CA SER A 293 -8.66 -12.52 -18.01
C SER A 293 -7.44 -13.11 -18.74
N GLN A 294 -7.02 -12.51 -19.85
CA GLN A 294 -5.77 -12.88 -20.53
C GLN A 294 -4.55 -12.47 -19.70
N GLY A 295 -4.55 -11.25 -19.17
CA GLY A 295 -3.51 -10.78 -18.25
C GLY A 295 -3.34 -11.68 -17.02
N LYS A 296 -4.44 -12.13 -16.41
CA LYS A 296 -4.39 -13.12 -15.31
C LYS A 296 -3.75 -14.45 -15.73
N ARG A 297 -4.01 -14.94 -16.94
CA ARG A 297 -3.35 -16.16 -17.45
C ARG A 297 -1.84 -15.93 -17.67
N MET A 298 -1.47 -14.77 -18.21
CA MET A 298 -0.05 -14.40 -18.37
C MET A 298 0.66 -14.31 -17.02
N ALA A 299 0.04 -13.67 -16.04
CA ALA A 299 0.57 -13.57 -14.68
C ALA A 299 0.79 -14.96 -14.05
N LYS A 300 -0.19 -15.86 -14.15
CA LYS A 300 -0.04 -17.25 -13.68
C LYS A 300 1.10 -17.98 -14.38
N LYS A 301 1.23 -17.77 -15.69
CA LYS A 301 2.33 -18.39 -16.47
C LYS A 301 3.70 -17.85 -16.04
N ALA A 302 3.82 -16.54 -15.79
CA ALA A 302 5.07 -15.93 -15.32
C ALA A 302 5.51 -16.48 -13.96
N LEU A 303 4.55 -16.75 -13.05
CA LEU A 303 4.83 -17.42 -11.77
C LEU A 303 5.25 -18.89 -12.00
N SER A 304 4.43 -19.67 -12.68
CA SER A 304 4.67 -21.12 -12.84
C SER A 304 5.91 -21.48 -13.67
N SER A 305 6.38 -20.56 -14.52
CA SER A 305 7.60 -20.72 -15.31
C SER A 305 8.87 -20.28 -14.60
N GLY A 306 8.76 -19.66 -13.42
CA GLY A 306 9.88 -19.04 -12.68
C GLY A 306 10.37 -17.71 -13.24
N GLN A 307 9.82 -17.20 -14.35
CA GLN A 307 10.26 -15.95 -14.97
C GLN A 307 10.08 -14.74 -14.04
N ALA A 308 9.00 -14.71 -13.25
CA ALA A 308 8.79 -13.66 -12.25
C ALA A 308 9.85 -13.71 -11.14
N PHE A 309 10.25 -14.88 -10.70
CA PHE A 309 11.31 -15.05 -9.71
C PHE A 309 12.66 -14.54 -10.24
N GLU A 310 13.02 -14.87 -11.49
CA GLU A 310 14.24 -14.33 -12.10
C GLU A 310 14.22 -12.81 -12.21
N LYS A 311 13.08 -12.19 -12.54
CA LYS A 311 12.94 -10.72 -12.56
C LYS A 311 13.10 -10.10 -11.17
N PHE A 312 12.65 -10.74 -10.12
CA PHE A 312 12.88 -10.29 -8.76
C PHE A 312 14.38 -10.33 -8.41
N LYS A 313 15.06 -11.42 -8.77
CA LYS A 313 16.52 -11.56 -8.60
C LYS A 313 17.30 -10.46 -9.33
N GLU A 314 16.96 -10.24 -10.62
CA GLU A 314 17.58 -9.19 -11.44
C GLU A 314 17.43 -7.80 -10.78
N MET A 315 16.22 -7.47 -10.28
CA MET A 315 15.95 -6.22 -9.58
C MET A 315 16.80 -6.11 -8.31
N VAL A 316 16.78 -7.14 -7.47
CA VAL A 316 17.54 -7.14 -6.21
C VAL A 316 19.02 -6.92 -6.47
N GLN A 317 19.59 -7.65 -7.44
CA GLN A 317 21.00 -7.49 -7.80
C GLN A 317 21.31 -6.11 -8.39
N ALA A 318 20.45 -5.58 -9.26
CA ALA A 318 20.65 -4.27 -9.89
C ALA A 318 20.56 -3.11 -8.88
N GLN A 319 19.81 -3.29 -7.80
CA GLN A 319 19.70 -2.32 -6.70
C GLN A 319 20.68 -2.59 -5.55
N GLY A 320 21.71 -3.41 -5.77
CA GLY A 320 22.80 -3.65 -4.83
C GLY A 320 22.51 -4.66 -3.73
N GLY A 321 21.33 -5.29 -3.75
CA GLY A 321 20.96 -6.30 -2.77
C GLY A 321 21.74 -7.60 -2.95
N ASP A 322 22.05 -8.25 -1.84
CA ASP A 322 22.71 -9.54 -1.82
C ASP A 322 21.74 -10.65 -2.26
N ILE A 323 21.96 -11.17 -3.46
CA ILE A 323 21.11 -12.18 -4.09
C ILE A 323 21.02 -13.48 -3.29
N ARG A 324 21.98 -13.76 -2.42
CA ARG A 324 21.97 -14.96 -1.57
C ARG A 324 20.74 -14.99 -0.67
N TYR A 325 20.25 -13.83 -0.21
CA TYR A 325 19.01 -13.76 0.56
C TYR A 325 17.75 -14.15 -0.23
N VAL A 326 17.78 -13.98 -1.56
CA VAL A 326 16.67 -14.36 -2.44
C VAL A 326 16.74 -15.84 -2.84
N GLU A 327 17.94 -16.34 -3.12
CA GLU A 327 18.16 -17.75 -3.49
C GLU A 327 18.02 -18.68 -2.28
N HIS A 328 18.49 -18.22 -1.12
CA HIS A 328 18.56 -18.90 0.16
C HIS A 328 17.90 -18.08 1.28
N PRO A 329 16.56 -18.06 1.35
CA PRO A 329 15.83 -17.27 2.36
C PRO A 329 16.15 -17.63 3.81
N GLU A 330 16.81 -18.77 4.05
CA GLU A 330 17.34 -19.16 5.35
C GLU A 330 18.47 -18.25 5.86
N PHE A 331 19.07 -17.41 5.00
CA PHE A 331 20.09 -16.43 5.41
C PHE A 331 19.49 -15.18 6.09
N PHE A 332 18.19 -14.95 5.95
CA PHE A 332 17.55 -13.91 6.76
C PHE A 332 17.64 -14.26 8.23
N GLU A 333 18.05 -13.28 9.02
CA GLU A 333 18.13 -13.42 10.47
C GLU A 333 16.78 -13.81 11.07
N ARG A 334 16.83 -14.54 12.16
CA ARG A 334 15.69 -14.83 13.04
C ARG A 334 15.93 -14.17 14.37
N ASP A 335 14.87 -13.70 15.00
CA ASP A 335 14.93 -13.14 16.33
C ASP A 335 15.31 -14.16 17.39
N ALA A 336 15.89 -13.62 18.48
CA ALA A 336 16.38 -14.43 19.59
C ALA A 336 15.26 -15.09 20.40
N PHE A 337 14.04 -14.54 20.34
CA PHE A 337 12.90 -15.03 21.10
C PHE A 337 11.74 -15.36 20.17
N GLU A 338 11.20 -16.55 20.34
CA GLU A 338 9.97 -16.99 19.69
C GLU A 338 8.95 -17.47 20.73
N GLY A 339 7.67 -17.39 20.39
CA GLY A 339 6.59 -17.88 21.25
C GLY A 339 5.37 -18.25 20.45
N GLU A 340 4.77 -19.38 20.79
CA GLU A 340 3.54 -19.87 20.20
C GLU A 340 2.33 -19.22 20.87
N VAL A 341 1.39 -18.73 20.08
CA VAL A 341 0.05 -18.34 20.55
C VAL A 341 -0.88 -19.52 20.33
N LEU A 342 -1.50 -19.98 21.42
CA LEU A 342 -2.33 -21.17 21.41
C LEU A 342 -3.82 -20.83 21.35
N ALA A 343 -4.60 -21.68 20.69
CA ALA A 343 -6.06 -21.54 20.66
C ALA A 343 -6.63 -21.64 22.08
N ALA A 344 -7.47 -20.67 22.45
CA ALA A 344 -8.10 -20.60 23.77
C ALA A 344 -9.28 -21.58 23.91
N GLU A 345 -9.90 -21.97 22.78
CA GLU A 345 -11.13 -22.78 22.74
C GLU A 345 -11.10 -23.79 21.58
N ASP A 346 -11.94 -24.82 21.68
CA ASP A 346 -12.25 -25.71 20.55
C ASP A 346 -13.30 -25.05 19.64
N GLY A 347 -13.14 -25.15 18.32
CA GLY A 347 -14.12 -24.65 17.35
C GLY A 347 -13.50 -24.23 16.05
N PHE A 348 -14.08 -23.18 15.45
CA PHE A 348 -13.56 -22.52 14.26
C PHE A 348 -12.95 -21.18 14.65
N LEU A 349 -11.87 -20.80 14.00
CA LEU A 349 -11.36 -19.45 14.02
C LEU A 349 -12.35 -18.57 13.21
N SER A 350 -13.22 -17.83 13.92
CA SER A 350 -14.38 -17.16 13.30
C SER A 350 -14.12 -15.73 12.88
N GLY A 351 -13.02 -15.13 13.32
CA GLY A 351 -12.64 -13.78 12.93
C GLY A 351 -11.32 -13.34 13.54
N MET A 352 -10.74 -12.34 12.92
CA MET A 352 -9.53 -11.65 13.36
C MET A 352 -9.78 -10.15 13.39
N ASP A 353 -9.32 -9.48 14.45
CA ASP A 353 -9.16 -8.03 14.43
C ASP A 353 -7.79 -7.74 13.81
N THR A 354 -7.77 -7.65 12.49
CA THR A 354 -6.52 -7.61 11.72
C THR A 354 -5.72 -6.34 11.97
N GLU A 355 -6.37 -5.22 12.33
CA GLU A 355 -5.66 -4.02 12.78
C GLU A 355 -4.87 -4.30 14.06
N LYS A 356 -5.47 -4.97 15.05
CA LYS A 356 -4.75 -5.37 16.26
C LYS A 356 -3.58 -6.32 15.98
N ILE A 357 -3.72 -7.20 14.97
CA ILE A 357 -2.61 -8.07 14.54
C ILE A 357 -1.46 -7.22 13.97
N GLY A 358 -1.75 -6.19 13.18
CA GLY A 358 -0.75 -5.24 12.72
C GLY A 358 -0.08 -4.48 13.87
N VAL A 359 -0.86 -4.03 14.86
CA VAL A 359 -0.34 -3.41 16.09
C VAL A 359 0.52 -4.39 16.89
N ALA A 360 0.12 -5.66 16.99
CA ALA A 360 0.90 -6.71 17.64
C ALA A 360 2.27 -6.89 16.96
N ALA A 361 2.31 -6.92 15.62
CA ALA A 361 3.57 -6.97 14.88
C ALA A 361 4.46 -5.75 15.16
N GLY A 362 3.86 -4.54 15.30
CA GLY A 362 4.55 -3.34 15.74
C GLY A 362 5.18 -3.50 17.13
N PHE A 363 4.45 -4.05 18.10
CA PHE A 363 4.94 -4.30 19.46
C PHE A 363 6.07 -5.34 19.50
N LEU A 364 6.07 -6.31 18.59
CA LEU A 364 7.17 -7.25 18.45
C LEU A 364 8.45 -6.58 17.95
N GLY A 365 8.33 -5.47 17.20
CA GLY A 365 9.46 -4.72 16.64
C GLY A 365 9.40 -4.52 15.13
N ALA A 366 8.43 -5.13 14.43
CA ALA A 366 8.31 -5.05 12.98
C ALA A 366 7.86 -3.68 12.44
N GLY A 367 7.39 -2.78 13.30
CA GLY A 367 6.94 -1.42 12.96
C GLY A 367 7.61 -0.34 13.80
N ARG A 368 7.34 0.93 13.47
CA ARG A 368 7.81 2.09 14.23
C ARG A 368 6.77 2.53 15.24
N GLU A 369 7.11 2.57 16.51
CA GLU A 369 6.28 3.22 17.55
C GLU A 369 6.47 4.75 17.56
N THR A 370 7.66 5.23 17.17
CA THR A 370 8.02 6.64 17.04
C THR A 370 8.83 6.87 15.76
N LYS A 371 9.04 8.13 15.38
CA LYS A 371 9.86 8.47 14.20
C LYS A 371 11.29 7.96 14.29
N ASP A 372 11.83 7.88 15.50
CA ASP A 372 13.22 7.49 15.77
C ASP A 372 13.35 5.97 16.08
N SER A 373 12.26 5.23 16.04
CA SER A 373 12.28 3.78 16.28
C SER A 373 13.05 3.07 15.17
N VAL A 374 14.00 2.21 15.56
CA VAL A 374 14.66 1.28 14.65
C VAL A 374 13.78 0.05 14.47
N ILE A 375 13.45 -0.27 13.23
CA ILE A 375 12.70 -1.48 12.90
C ILE A 375 13.61 -2.70 13.10
N ASP A 376 13.08 -3.69 13.77
CA ASP A 376 13.65 -5.03 13.81
C ASP A 376 13.15 -5.81 12.59
N MET A 377 14.06 -6.08 11.66
CA MET A 377 13.70 -6.69 10.37
C MET A 377 13.28 -8.16 10.49
N SER A 378 13.64 -8.82 11.59
CA SER A 378 13.32 -10.22 11.87
C SER A 378 12.07 -10.42 12.73
N ALA A 379 11.62 -9.36 13.42
CA ALA A 379 10.41 -9.40 14.22
C ALA A 379 9.14 -9.56 13.37
N GLY A 380 8.16 -10.26 13.93
CA GLY A 380 6.87 -10.43 13.25
C GLY A 380 6.04 -11.59 13.77
N ILE A 381 5.05 -11.96 12.98
CA ILE A 381 4.08 -13.01 13.28
C ILE A 381 3.99 -13.94 12.07
N TYR A 382 4.00 -15.23 12.31
CA TYR A 382 3.64 -16.25 11.32
C TYR A 382 2.34 -16.92 11.77
N LEU A 383 1.28 -16.80 10.93
CA LEU A 383 0.00 -17.43 11.22
C LEU A 383 0.06 -18.93 10.88
N GLU A 384 -0.47 -19.76 11.75
CA GLU A 384 -0.68 -21.19 11.52
C GLU A 384 -2.11 -21.50 11.09
N LYS A 385 -3.03 -20.56 11.35
CA LYS A 385 -4.46 -20.70 11.09
C LYS A 385 -5.05 -19.41 10.52
N LYS A 386 -6.08 -19.57 9.70
CA LYS A 386 -6.86 -18.52 9.05
C LYS A 386 -8.34 -18.59 9.45
N ILE A 387 -9.12 -17.57 9.09
CA ILE A 387 -10.57 -17.56 9.31
C ILE A 387 -11.20 -18.77 8.59
N GLY A 388 -11.94 -19.57 9.34
CA GLY A 388 -12.58 -20.79 8.85
C GLY A 388 -11.88 -22.09 9.24
N ASP A 389 -10.62 -22.02 9.67
CA ASP A 389 -9.90 -23.20 10.12
C ASP A 389 -10.46 -23.72 11.43
N THR A 390 -10.48 -25.03 11.59
CA THR A 390 -10.80 -25.70 12.86
C THR A 390 -9.59 -25.68 13.77
N VAL A 391 -9.83 -25.46 15.05
CA VAL A 391 -8.80 -25.44 16.08
C VAL A 391 -9.24 -26.25 17.31
N LYS A 392 -8.28 -26.82 17.99
CA LYS A 392 -8.45 -27.40 19.33
C LYS A 392 -7.77 -26.52 20.37
N LYS A 393 -8.36 -26.44 21.54
CA LYS A 393 -7.74 -25.72 22.66
C LYS A 393 -6.33 -26.20 22.91
N GLY A 394 -5.38 -25.25 22.94
CA GLY A 394 -3.96 -25.53 23.08
C GLY A 394 -3.22 -25.84 21.78
N GLU A 395 -3.89 -25.82 20.63
CA GLU A 395 -3.25 -25.93 19.29
C GLU A 395 -2.62 -24.59 18.91
N PRO A 396 -1.39 -24.57 18.34
CA PRO A 396 -0.79 -23.33 17.86
C PRO A 396 -1.62 -22.69 16.73
N ILE A 397 -1.86 -21.37 16.84
CA ILE A 397 -2.55 -20.57 15.84
C ILE A 397 -1.67 -19.50 15.19
N ALA A 398 -0.58 -19.14 15.88
CA ALA A 398 0.46 -18.25 15.36
C ALA A 398 1.77 -18.45 16.12
N ILE A 399 2.88 -18.07 15.49
CA ILE A 399 4.21 -17.99 16.11
C ILE A 399 4.65 -16.52 16.03
N CYS A 400 5.07 -15.96 17.17
CA CYS A 400 5.57 -14.59 17.28
C CYS A 400 7.09 -14.58 17.44
N TYR A 401 7.77 -13.59 16.85
CA TYR A 401 9.22 -13.41 16.89
C TYR A 401 9.56 -12.00 17.34
N ALA A 402 10.50 -11.85 18.28
CA ALA A 402 10.93 -10.55 18.78
C ALA A 402 12.37 -10.58 19.31
N GLY A 403 13.07 -9.45 19.24
CA GLY A 403 14.43 -9.29 19.76
C GLY A 403 14.54 -9.32 21.30
N THR A 404 13.43 -9.15 22.03
CA THR A 404 13.39 -9.23 23.51
C THR A 404 12.14 -9.94 24.00
N LYS A 405 12.27 -10.58 25.20
CA LYS A 405 11.16 -11.28 25.84
C LYS A 405 10.00 -10.33 26.23
N GLU A 406 10.30 -9.09 26.55
CA GLU A 406 9.29 -8.07 26.86
C GLU A 406 8.42 -7.76 25.65
N LYS A 407 9.05 -7.48 24.49
CA LYS A 407 8.35 -7.26 23.21
C LYS A 407 7.55 -8.48 22.82
N LEU A 408 8.12 -9.68 22.95
CA LEU A 408 7.43 -10.93 22.65
C LEU A 408 6.13 -11.06 23.45
N ASN A 409 6.20 -10.93 24.77
CA ASN A 409 5.03 -11.05 25.64
C ASN A 409 3.96 -10.00 25.32
N ARG A 410 4.36 -8.76 25.04
CA ARG A 410 3.45 -7.66 24.66
C ARG A 410 2.75 -7.91 23.33
N GLY A 411 3.51 -8.37 22.33
CA GLY A 411 2.97 -8.71 21.01
C GLY A 411 2.02 -9.90 21.07
N MET A 412 2.38 -10.97 21.75
CA MET A 412 1.53 -12.16 21.93
C MET A 412 0.20 -11.82 22.62
N ALA A 413 0.23 -11.05 23.69
CA ALA A 413 -0.99 -10.64 24.41
C ALA A 413 -1.92 -9.80 23.52
N MET A 414 -1.36 -8.91 22.68
CA MET A 414 -2.15 -8.14 21.70
C MET A 414 -2.76 -9.05 20.64
N PHE A 415 -1.98 -9.99 20.10
CA PHE A 415 -2.46 -10.95 19.11
C PHE A 415 -3.59 -11.83 19.68
N GLU A 416 -3.44 -12.40 20.87
CA GLU A 416 -4.48 -13.18 21.54
C GLU A 416 -5.81 -12.43 21.65
N SER A 417 -5.75 -11.13 21.97
CA SER A 417 -6.94 -10.27 22.09
C SER A 417 -7.64 -10.00 20.76
N SER A 418 -7.01 -10.33 19.62
CA SER A 418 -7.54 -10.09 18.28
C SER A 418 -8.37 -11.25 17.72
N ILE A 419 -8.32 -12.40 18.34
CA ILE A 419 -8.88 -13.66 17.82
C ILE A 419 -10.29 -13.90 18.37
N ARG A 420 -11.17 -14.37 17.48
CA ARG A 420 -12.55 -14.78 17.80
C ARG A 420 -12.78 -16.22 17.39
N TYR A 421 -13.52 -16.95 18.22
CA TYR A 421 -13.87 -18.35 18.00
C TYR A 421 -15.37 -18.51 17.84
N SER A 422 -15.83 -19.61 17.20
CA SER A 422 -17.23 -20.00 17.12
C SER A 422 -17.35 -21.54 17.06
N LYS A 423 -18.56 -22.04 17.43
CA LYS A 423 -18.91 -23.46 17.26
C LYS A 423 -19.35 -23.80 15.84
N GLU A 424 -19.78 -22.80 15.08
CA GLU A 424 -20.24 -22.94 13.71
C GLU A 424 -19.20 -22.39 12.75
N ALA A 425 -19.09 -22.98 11.55
CA ALA A 425 -18.18 -22.52 10.49
C ALA A 425 -18.56 -21.10 10.06
N PRO A 426 -17.62 -20.14 10.12
CA PRO A 426 -17.87 -18.77 9.70
C PRO A 426 -17.95 -18.67 8.18
N ARG A 427 -18.51 -17.56 7.70
CA ARG A 427 -18.40 -17.20 6.29
C ARG A 427 -16.98 -16.76 5.97
N ILE A 428 -16.35 -17.38 4.98
CA ILE A 428 -15.02 -16.99 4.51
C ILE A 428 -15.10 -15.64 3.80
N PRO A 429 -14.23 -14.66 4.16
CA PRO A 429 -14.15 -13.37 3.50
C PRO A 429 -13.80 -13.48 2.02
N LYS A 430 -14.31 -12.57 1.20
CA LYS A 430 -13.93 -12.50 -0.22
C LYS A 430 -12.59 -11.78 -0.37
N LEU A 431 -11.67 -12.36 -1.13
CA LEU A 431 -10.40 -11.73 -1.47
C LEU A 431 -10.57 -10.63 -2.53
N ILE A 432 -11.24 -10.91 -3.62
CA ILE A 432 -11.56 -9.92 -4.65
C ILE A 432 -13.03 -9.54 -4.49
N VAL A 433 -13.26 -8.30 -4.05
CA VAL A 433 -14.60 -7.79 -3.69
C VAL A 433 -15.30 -7.17 -4.88
N ASP A 434 -14.61 -6.31 -5.64
CA ASP A 434 -15.16 -5.58 -6.79
C ASP A 434 -14.05 -5.00 -7.68
N ILE A 435 -14.43 -4.53 -8.89
CA ILE A 435 -13.55 -3.80 -9.81
C ILE A 435 -14.27 -2.52 -10.25
N ILE A 436 -13.62 -1.36 -10.09
CA ILE A 436 -14.15 -0.03 -10.44
C ILE A 436 -13.30 0.51 -11.62
N ARG A 437 -13.99 1.00 -12.65
CA ARG A 437 -13.41 1.59 -13.88
C ARG A 437 -13.93 2.99 -14.11
#